data_fb9071d013452accec785392e19dba73
#
_entry.id   fb9071d013452accec785392e19dba73
#
_cell.length_a   1.000
_cell.length_b   1.000
_cell.length_c   1.000
_cell.angle_alpha   90.00
_cell.angle_beta   90.00
_cell.angle_gamma   90.00
#
_symmetry.space_group_name_H-M   'P 1'
#
loop_
_entity.id
_entity.type
_entity.pdbx_description
1 polymer ?
#
loop_
_entity_poly.entity_id
_entity_poly.type
_entity_poly.pdbx_seq_one_letter_code
_entity_poly.pdbx_strand_id
1 'polypeptide(L)' 'MNYKEKILESLEEIDNNDFLKFIYSIIQSFKKKWGY' A
#
# COMPACT_ATOMS: atom_id res chain seq x y z
N MET A 1 -6.52 15.52 7.54
CA MET A 1 -5.25 14.79 7.28
C MET A 1 -5.40 13.93 6.02
N ASN A 2 -4.43 13.99 5.13
CA ASN A 2 -4.46 13.20 3.89
C ASN A 2 -3.68 11.90 4.07
N TYR A 3 -4.40 10.82 4.34
CA TYR A 3 -3.77 9.51 4.54
C TYR A 3 -3.14 8.94 3.27
N LYS A 4 -3.65 9.30 2.10
CA LYS A 4 -3.05 8.85 0.85
C LYS A 4 -1.61 9.35 0.72
N GLU A 5 -1.37 10.63 1.05
CA GLU A 5 -0.02 11.17 1.06
C GLU A 5 0.86 10.50 2.09
N LYS A 6 0.32 10.25 3.28
CA LYS A 6 1.07 9.59 4.35
C LYS A 6 1.49 8.18 3.95
N ILE A 7 0.61 7.46 3.29
CA ILE A 7 0.90 6.11 2.79
C ILE A 7 2.00 6.16 1.73
N LEU A 8 1.89 7.09 0.78
CA LEU A 8 2.91 7.24 -0.26
C LEU A 8 4.28 7.57 0.33
N GLU A 9 4.33 8.49 1.30
CA GLU A 9 5.57 8.82 1.98
C GLU A 9 6.20 7.61 2.65
N SER A 10 5.38 6.80 3.32
CA SER A 10 5.84 5.58 3.98
C SER A 10 6.42 4.59 2.98
N LEU A 11 5.78 4.43 1.83
CA LEU A 11 6.24 3.51 0.80
C LEU A 11 7.54 3.98 0.14
N GLU A 12 7.73 5.30 -0.01
CA GLU A 12 8.95 5.85 -0.58
C GLU A 12 10.19 5.57 0.26
N GLU A 13 10.03 5.37 1.56
CA GLU A 13 11.12 5.05 2.47
C GLU A 13 11.55 3.58 2.40
N ILE A 14 10.79 2.75 1.68
CA ILE A 14 11.01 1.30 1.65
C ILE A 14 11.56 0.89 0.29
N ASP A 15 12.78 0.33 0.29
CA ASP A 15 13.43 -0.18 -0.92
C ASP A 15 13.32 -1.69 -1.07
N ASN A 16 12.74 -2.37 -0.10
CA ASN A 16 12.62 -3.82 -0.12
C ASN A 16 11.46 -4.24 -1.02
N ASN A 17 11.80 -4.79 -2.19
CA ASN A 17 10.79 -5.18 -3.18
C ASN A 17 9.87 -6.30 -2.69
N ASP A 18 10.38 -7.22 -1.88
CA ASP A 18 9.55 -8.30 -1.32
C ASP A 18 8.51 -7.75 -0.36
N PHE A 19 8.89 -6.77 0.44
CA PHE A 19 7.96 -6.09 1.33
C PHE A 19 6.89 -5.33 0.53
N LEU A 20 7.31 -4.64 -0.52
CA LEU A 20 6.38 -3.90 -1.39
C LEU A 20 5.41 -4.83 -2.10
N LYS A 21 5.87 -6.01 -2.51
CA LYS A 21 5.01 -7.03 -3.11
C LYS A 21 3.95 -7.49 -2.13
N PHE A 22 4.33 -7.68 -0.87
CA PHE A 22 3.39 -8.06 0.18
C PHE A 22 2.32 -6.99 0.38
N ILE A 23 2.72 -5.73 0.44
CA ILE A 23 1.78 -4.60 0.58
C ILE A 23 0.85 -4.54 -0.63
N TYR A 24 1.38 -4.73 -1.84
CA TYR A 24 0.57 -4.75 -3.05
C TYR A 24 -0.51 -5.83 -2.97
N SER A 25 -0.15 -7.02 -2.52
CA SER A 25 -1.08 -8.13 -2.37
C SER A 25 -2.20 -7.80 -1.39
N ILE A 26 -1.87 -7.17 -0.27
CA ILE A 26 -2.84 -6.74 0.72
C ILE A 26 -3.82 -5.74 0.10
N ILE A 27 -3.31 -4.76 -0.62
CA ILE A 27 -4.13 -3.74 -1.26
C ILE A 27 -5.12 -4.39 -2.23
N GLN A 28 -4.64 -5.32 -3.07
CA GLN A 28 -5.51 -5.99 -4.03
C GLN A 28 -6.62 -6.79 -3.34
N SER A 29 -6.30 -7.46 -2.24
CA SER A 29 -7.29 -8.24 -1.48
C SER A 29 -8.35 -7.34 -0.86
N PHE A 30 -7.95 -6.22 -0.28
CA PHE A 30 -8.89 -5.33 0.40
C PHE A 30 -9.67 -4.45 -0.56
N LYS A 31 -9.14 -4.16 -1.73
CA LYS A 31 -9.88 -3.41 -2.76
C LYS A 31 -11.20 -4.07 -3.08
N LYS A 32 -11.22 -5.39 -3.19
CA LYS A 32 -12.44 -6.13 -3.48
C LYS A 32 -13.46 -5.99 -2.36
N LYS A 33 -13.01 -6.05 -1.11
CA LYS A 33 -13.90 -5.93 0.05
C LYS A 33 -14.52 -4.54 0.16
N TRP A 34 -13.79 -3.52 -0.26
CA TRP A 34 -14.25 -2.13 -0.19
C TRP A 34 -14.93 -1.66 -1.48
N GLY A 35 -14.98 -2.51 -2.51
CA GLY A 35 -15.66 -2.22 -3.76
C GLY A 35 -14.86 -1.37 -4.76
N TYR A 36 -13.54 -1.43 -4.68
CA TYR A 36 -12.69 -0.70 -5.63
C TYR A 36 -12.17 -1.54 -6.78
#